data_ac7ebf8a2d1d95a38fc812aeee37887f
#
_entry.id   ac7ebf8a2d1d95a38fc812aeee37887f
#
_cell.length_a   1.000
_cell.length_b   1.000
_cell.length_c   1.000
_cell.angle_alpha   90.00
_cell.angle_beta   90.00
_cell.angle_gamma   90.00
#
_symmetry.space_group_name_H-M   'P 1'
#
loop_
_entity.id
_entity.type
_entity.pdbx_description
1 polymer ?
#
loop_
_entity_poly.entity_id
_entity_poly.type
_entity_poly.pdbx_seq_one_letter_code
_entity_poly.pdbx_strand_id
1 'polypeptide(L)'
;MKAHARAHRQRRARPDAEIILFRGNVDTRLAKLSAGEAEATLLASAGLDRLGRVGIGHPIPIEEMLPAPAQGAVGIETLIANNSVQALLGAIDDAQTHACVDAERALLAALGADCRSPVAALAVRSGVGLHLRAEILTEDGAECRSGEAMLLQKGDAEALARRLLDGASPRLRALFTGA
;
A
#
# COMPACT_ATOMS: atom_id res chain seq x y z
N MET A 1 -2.75 6.32 -9.19
CA MET A 1 -2.14 5.00 -9.05
C MET A 1 -2.54 4.26 -7.77
N LYS A 2 -2.53 4.88 -6.60
CA LYS A 2 -2.88 4.20 -5.32
C LYS A 2 -4.40 4.05 -5.03
N ALA A 3 -5.27 4.41 -5.96
CA ALA A 3 -6.72 4.38 -5.76
C ALA A 3 -7.33 2.97 -5.86
N HIS A 4 -6.75 2.09 -6.68
CA HIS A 4 -7.32 0.76 -6.93
C HIS A 4 -7.30 -0.14 -5.69
N ALA A 5 -6.16 -0.35 -5.05
CA ALA A 5 -6.07 -1.19 -3.85
C ALA A 5 -7.00 -0.70 -2.72
N ARG A 6 -7.16 0.62 -2.55
CA ARG A 6 -8.11 1.19 -1.60
C ARG A 6 -9.55 0.89 -1.98
N ALA A 7 -9.92 1.02 -3.26
CA ALA A 7 -11.26 0.73 -3.74
C ALA A 7 -11.67 -0.72 -3.48
N HIS A 8 -10.77 -1.68 -3.69
CA HIS A 8 -11.03 -3.09 -3.44
C HIS A 8 -11.30 -3.36 -1.95
N ARG A 9 -10.52 -2.74 -1.06
CA ARG A 9 -10.74 -2.87 0.39
C ARG A 9 -12.00 -2.16 0.88
N GLN A 10 -12.35 -1.02 0.29
CA GLN A 10 -13.63 -0.36 0.57
C GLN A 10 -14.82 -1.22 0.19
N ARG A 11 -14.81 -1.85 -1.00
CA ARG A 11 -15.85 -2.79 -1.42
C ARG A 11 -15.99 -3.96 -0.48
N ARG A 12 -14.88 -4.47 0.08
CA ARG A 12 -14.92 -5.51 1.10
C ARG A 12 -15.56 -5.03 2.40
N ALA A 13 -15.21 -3.84 2.88
CA ALA A 13 -15.74 -3.29 4.12
C ALA A 13 -17.20 -2.82 3.99
N ARG A 14 -17.59 -2.34 2.80
CA ARG A 14 -18.91 -1.80 2.48
C ARG A 14 -19.36 -2.29 1.10
N PRO A 15 -19.83 -3.55 1.02
CA PRO A 15 -20.32 -4.13 -0.24
C PRO A 15 -21.54 -3.40 -0.82
N ASP A 16 -22.26 -2.68 0.04
CA ASP A 16 -23.44 -1.88 -0.27
C ASP A 16 -23.10 -0.50 -0.86
N ALA A 17 -21.84 -0.05 -0.75
CA ALA A 17 -21.44 1.29 -1.19
C ALA A 17 -21.03 1.31 -2.67
N GLU A 18 -21.49 2.31 -3.39
CA GLU A 18 -20.99 2.62 -4.73
C GLU A 18 -19.64 3.33 -4.63
N ILE A 19 -18.61 2.77 -5.22
CA ILE A 19 -17.26 3.33 -5.21
C ILE A 19 -17.02 4.13 -6.49
N ILE A 20 -16.97 5.45 -6.35
CA ILE A 20 -16.67 6.38 -7.43
C ILE A 20 -15.23 6.91 -7.34
N LEU A 21 -14.64 7.26 -8.47
CA LEU A 21 -13.28 7.78 -8.53
C LEU A 21 -13.26 9.30 -8.45
N PHE A 22 -12.90 9.85 -7.29
CA PHE A 22 -12.61 11.28 -7.15
C PHE A 22 -11.21 11.62 -7.64
N ARG A 23 -11.13 12.48 -8.64
CA ARG A 23 -9.87 13.08 -9.12
C ARG A 23 -9.72 14.49 -8.57
N GLY A 24 -8.48 14.94 -8.44
CA GLY A 24 -8.12 16.26 -7.93
C GLY A 24 -7.23 16.19 -6.69
N ASN A 25 -6.77 17.35 -6.25
CA ASN A 25 -6.03 17.53 -5.00
C ASN A 25 -6.98 17.45 -3.77
N VAL A 26 -6.45 17.67 -2.57
CA VAL A 26 -7.24 17.60 -1.33
C VAL A 26 -8.40 18.58 -1.34
N ASP A 27 -8.13 19.85 -1.68
CA ASP A 27 -9.17 20.91 -1.66
C ASP A 27 -10.27 20.65 -2.68
N THR A 28 -9.91 20.19 -3.88
CA THR A 28 -10.89 19.81 -4.91
C THR A 28 -11.79 18.67 -4.43
N ARG A 29 -11.22 17.66 -3.75
CA ARG A 29 -12.01 16.53 -3.25
C ARG A 29 -12.91 16.92 -2.10
N LEU A 30 -12.45 17.80 -1.22
CA LEU A 30 -13.28 18.34 -0.14
C LEU A 30 -14.42 19.20 -0.67
N ALA A 31 -14.16 20.03 -1.69
CA ALA A 31 -15.20 20.82 -2.36
C ALA A 31 -16.28 19.93 -2.99
N LYS A 32 -15.89 18.86 -3.68
CA LYS A 32 -16.81 17.86 -4.24
C LYS A 32 -17.64 17.15 -3.18
N LEU A 33 -17.03 16.79 -2.07
CA LEU A 33 -17.74 16.20 -0.94
C LEU A 33 -18.78 17.19 -0.38
N SER A 34 -18.39 18.45 -0.20
CA SER A 34 -19.30 19.51 0.28
C SER A 34 -20.43 19.81 -0.73
N ALA A 35 -20.18 19.61 -2.01
CA ALA A 35 -21.20 19.73 -3.07
C ALA A 35 -22.13 18.51 -3.16
N GLY A 36 -21.93 17.49 -2.33
CA GLY A 36 -22.76 16.27 -2.32
C GLY A 36 -22.50 15.31 -3.47
N GLU A 37 -21.35 15.42 -4.17
CA GLU A 37 -20.98 14.47 -5.24
C GLU A 37 -20.67 13.06 -4.67
N ALA A 38 -20.42 12.95 -3.38
CA ALA A 38 -20.31 11.69 -2.64
C ALA A 38 -20.59 11.91 -1.16
N GLU A 39 -20.97 10.86 -0.46
CA GLU A 39 -21.25 10.89 0.99
C GLU A 39 -19.95 10.84 1.83
N ALA A 40 -18.90 10.23 1.30
CA ALA A 40 -17.61 10.12 1.96
C ALA A 40 -16.45 10.08 0.95
N THR A 41 -15.24 10.42 1.39
CA THR A 41 -14.02 10.28 0.59
C THR A 41 -12.85 9.83 1.47
N LEU A 42 -11.91 9.09 0.88
CA LEU A 42 -10.65 8.73 1.52
C LEU A 42 -9.54 9.69 1.08
N LEU A 43 -8.90 10.31 2.05
CA LEU A 43 -7.73 11.15 1.87
C LEU A 43 -6.52 10.55 2.58
N ALA A 44 -5.31 10.91 2.13
CA ALA A 44 -4.11 10.58 2.87
C ALA A 44 -3.91 11.62 3.99
N SER A 45 -3.77 11.17 5.24
CA SER A 45 -3.53 12.05 6.39
C SER A 45 -2.33 12.97 6.17
N ALA A 46 -1.21 12.44 5.67
CA ALA A 46 -0.04 13.23 5.31
C ALA A 46 -0.31 14.37 4.31
N GLY A 47 -1.33 14.23 3.48
CA GLY A 47 -1.76 15.32 2.58
C GLY A 47 -2.50 16.43 3.32
N LEU A 48 -3.32 16.07 4.30
CA LEU A 48 -4.01 17.02 5.19
C LEU A 48 -3.00 17.74 6.09
N ASP A 49 -2.09 16.99 6.70
CA ASP A 49 -1.04 17.55 7.58
C ASP A 49 -0.17 18.57 6.85
N ARG A 50 0.27 18.24 5.61
CA ARG A 50 1.08 19.16 4.78
C ARG A 50 0.35 20.45 4.45
N LEU A 51 -0.97 20.42 4.36
CA LEU A 51 -1.82 21.59 4.08
C LEU A 51 -2.30 22.30 5.37
N GLY A 52 -1.88 21.85 6.55
CA GLY A 52 -2.33 22.39 7.83
C GLY A 52 -3.83 22.18 8.08
N ARG A 53 -4.44 21.18 7.44
CA ARG A 53 -5.87 20.87 7.55
C ARG A 53 -6.13 19.97 8.75
N VAL A 54 -6.29 20.59 9.93
CA VAL A 54 -6.52 19.89 11.20
C VAL A 54 -8.02 19.59 11.36
N GLY A 55 -8.35 18.45 11.96
CA GLY A 55 -9.73 18.11 12.36
C GLY A 55 -10.64 17.68 11.20
N ILE A 56 -10.08 17.35 10.04
CA ILE A 56 -10.85 16.85 8.89
C ILE A 56 -10.85 15.32 8.89
N GLY A 57 -12.06 14.75 9.02
CA GLY A 57 -12.28 13.31 8.95
C GLY A 57 -11.77 12.54 10.17
N HIS A 58 -11.77 11.23 10.05
CA HIS A 58 -11.31 10.30 11.09
C HIS A 58 -10.19 9.42 10.51
N PRO A 59 -9.04 9.28 11.20
CA PRO A 59 -8.01 8.35 10.78
C PRO A 59 -8.55 6.91 10.80
N ILE A 60 -8.28 6.16 9.73
CA ILE A 60 -8.54 4.73 9.71
C ILE A 60 -7.29 4.04 10.26
N PRO A 61 -7.42 3.25 11.34
CA PRO A 61 -6.30 2.50 11.88
C PRO A 61 -5.68 1.56 10.85
N ILE A 62 -4.36 1.35 10.92
CA ILE A 62 -3.67 0.42 10.03
C ILE A 62 -4.05 -1.05 10.27
N GLU A 63 -4.65 -1.34 11.41
CA GLU A 63 -5.23 -2.64 11.76
C GLU A 63 -6.51 -2.92 10.97
N GLU A 64 -7.27 -1.87 10.67
CA GLU A 64 -8.50 -1.96 9.87
C GLU A 64 -8.21 -1.89 8.38
N MET A 65 -7.22 -1.07 7.98
CA MET A 65 -6.86 -0.89 6.58
C MET A 65 -5.35 -0.77 6.38
N LEU A 66 -4.72 -1.86 5.99
CA LEU A 66 -3.30 -1.84 5.57
C LEU A 66 -3.11 -0.89 4.37
N PRO A 67 -2.01 -0.13 4.34
CA PRO A 67 -1.70 0.73 3.19
C PRO A 67 -1.31 -0.09 1.95
N ALA A 68 -1.30 0.58 0.80
CA ALA A 68 -0.63 0.02 -0.37
C ALA A 68 0.88 -0.07 -0.11
N PRO A 69 1.58 -1.06 -0.68
CA PRO A 69 3.03 -1.19 -0.52
C PRO A 69 3.78 0.09 -0.89
N ALA A 70 4.81 0.42 -0.13
CA ALA A 70 5.63 1.64 -0.24
C ALA A 70 4.81 2.95 -0.18
N GLN A 71 3.61 2.94 0.43
CA GLN A 71 2.80 4.14 0.56
C GLN A 71 3.44 5.10 1.57
N GLY A 72 3.66 6.35 1.12
CA GLY A 72 4.29 7.40 1.94
C GLY A 72 5.81 7.46 1.78
N ALA A 73 6.46 6.43 1.27
CA ALA A 73 7.88 6.49 0.96
C ALA A 73 8.14 7.49 -0.19
N VAL A 74 9.16 8.31 -0.04
CA VAL A 74 9.65 9.22 -1.07
C VAL A 74 10.87 8.57 -1.72
N GLY A 75 10.70 8.10 -2.95
CA GLY A 75 11.80 7.56 -3.76
C GLY A 75 12.48 8.66 -4.56
N ILE A 76 13.79 8.68 -4.55
CA ILE A 76 14.62 9.61 -5.34
C ILE A 76 15.42 8.76 -6.34
N GLU A 77 15.37 9.12 -7.62
CA GLU A 77 16.10 8.42 -8.68
C GLU A 77 17.30 9.24 -9.14
N THR A 78 18.41 8.55 -9.43
CA THR A 78 19.59 9.12 -10.06
C THR A 78 20.21 8.10 -11.01
N LEU A 79 21.07 8.56 -11.92
CA LEU A 79 21.82 7.66 -12.80
C LEU A 79 22.80 6.83 -11.97
N ILE A 80 22.91 5.54 -12.29
CA ILE A 80 23.84 4.60 -11.61
C ILE A 80 25.30 5.10 -11.68
N ALA A 81 25.70 5.74 -12.76
CA ALA A 81 27.04 6.28 -12.93
C ALA A 81 27.29 7.59 -12.17
N ASN A 82 26.27 8.22 -11.54
CA ASN A 82 26.41 9.49 -10.86
C ASN A 82 26.76 9.31 -9.38
N ASN A 83 27.99 8.89 -9.10
CA ASN A 83 28.49 8.58 -7.77
C ASN A 83 28.40 9.79 -6.79
N SER A 84 28.60 11.02 -7.30
CA SER A 84 28.55 12.22 -6.47
C SER A 84 27.13 12.49 -5.95
N VAL A 85 26.11 12.33 -6.79
CA VAL A 85 24.71 12.46 -6.37
C VAL A 85 24.30 11.31 -5.47
N GLN A 86 24.73 10.08 -5.76
CA GLN A 86 24.46 8.93 -4.89
C GLN A 86 25.00 9.13 -3.47
N ALA A 87 26.21 9.66 -3.34
CA ALA A 87 26.79 9.98 -2.02
C ALA A 87 25.96 11.03 -1.25
N LEU A 88 25.45 12.05 -1.95
CA LEU A 88 24.57 13.05 -1.34
C LEU A 88 23.23 12.45 -0.92
N LEU A 89 22.64 11.59 -1.75
CA LEU A 89 21.37 10.89 -1.45
C LEU A 89 21.54 9.93 -0.27
N GLY A 90 22.67 9.26 -0.15
CA GLY A 90 22.99 8.41 1.01
C GLY A 90 22.97 9.13 2.35
N ALA A 91 23.22 10.47 2.36
CA ALA A 91 23.18 11.27 3.59
C ALA A 91 21.76 11.56 4.10
N ILE A 92 20.75 11.43 3.23
CA ILE A 92 19.33 11.65 3.55
C ILE A 92 18.51 10.37 3.50
N ASP A 93 19.13 9.23 3.20
CA ASP A 93 18.47 7.93 3.19
C ASP A 93 18.17 7.47 4.62
N ASP A 94 16.91 7.10 4.87
CA ASP A 94 16.52 6.47 6.12
C ASP A 94 16.57 4.94 5.98
N ALA A 95 17.63 4.35 6.49
CA ALA A 95 17.89 2.92 6.36
C ALA A 95 16.76 2.03 6.90
N GLN A 96 15.98 2.49 7.88
CA GLN A 96 14.84 1.71 8.42
C GLN A 96 13.66 1.72 7.45
N THR A 97 13.32 2.90 6.95
CA THR A 97 12.29 3.04 5.90
C THR A 97 12.69 2.28 4.65
N HIS A 98 13.95 2.38 4.23
CA HIS A 98 14.50 1.65 3.09
C HIS A 98 14.31 0.15 3.24
N ALA A 99 14.72 -0.43 4.36
CA ALA A 99 14.54 -1.87 4.64
C ALA A 99 13.07 -2.30 4.63
N CYS A 100 12.16 -1.50 5.19
CA CYS A 100 10.73 -1.77 5.14
C CYS A 100 10.19 -1.74 3.71
N VAL A 101 10.56 -0.75 2.92
CA VAL A 101 10.15 -0.63 1.51
C VAL A 101 10.68 -1.78 0.67
N ASP A 102 11.93 -2.20 0.90
CA ASP A 102 12.52 -3.34 0.21
C ASP A 102 11.80 -4.64 0.54
N ALA A 103 11.41 -4.85 1.78
CA ALA A 103 10.62 -6.02 2.19
C ALA A 103 9.24 -6.05 1.51
N GLU A 104 8.55 -4.91 1.46
CA GLU A 104 7.26 -4.78 0.77
C GLU A 104 7.40 -4.99 -0.75
N ARG A 105 8.48 -4.50 -1.36
CA ARG A 105 8.80 -4.71 -2.78
C ARG A 105 9.16 -6.16 -3.09
N ALA A 106 9.88 -6.84 -2.19
CA ALA A 106 10.19 -8.27 -2.34
C ALA A 106 8.90 -9.11 -2.34
N LEU A 107 7.95 -8.79 -1.47
CA LEU A 107 6.61 -9.39 -1.49
C LEU A 107 5.90 -9.15 -2.83
N LEU A 108 5.87 -7.90 -3.32
CA LEU A 108 5.24 -7.56 -4.61
C LEU A 108 5.87 -8.32 -5.77
N ALA A 109 7.20 -8.37 -5.84
CA ALA A 109 7.92 -9.09 -6.88
C ALA A 109 7.58 -10.58 -6.87
N ALA A 110 7.51 -11.20 -5.68
CA ALA A 110 7.16 -12.61 -5.53
C ALA A 110 5.69 -12.91 -5.87
N LEU A 111 4.80 -11.93 -5.74
CA LEU A 111 3.41 -12.03 -6.20
C LEU A 111 3.26 -11.79 -7.70
N GLY A 112 4.30 -11.32 -8.41
CA GLY A 112 4.16 -10.81 -9.77
C GLY A 112 3.25 -9.58 -9.86
N ALA A 113 3.18 -8.80 -8.79
CA ALA A 113 2.23 -7.70 -8.64
C ALA A 113 2.81 -6.36 -9.12
N ASP A 114 1.95 -5.52 -9.66
CA ASP A 114 2.26 -4.15 -10.09
C ASP A 114 1.49 -3.10 -9.27
N CYS A 115 1.57 -1.84 -9.70
CA CYS A 115 0.89 -0.72 -9.04
C CYS A 115 -0.65 -0.74 -9.16
N ARG A 116 -1.23 -1.62 -9.96
CA ARG A 116 -2.68 -1.81 -10.13
C ARG A 116 -3.18 -3.03 -9.38
N SER A 117 -2.28 -3.93 -9.04
CA SER A 117 -2.62 -5.16 -8.33
C SER A 117 -3.27 -4.88 -6.98
N PRO A 118 -4.30 -5.63 -6.60
CA PRO A 118 -5.06 -5.43 -5.37
C PRO A 118 -4.28 -6.01 -4.16
N VAL A 119 -3.14 -5.40 -3.83
CA VAL A 119 -2.25 -5.75 -2.73
C VAL A 119 -2.20 -4.64 -1.71
N ALA A 120 -2.25 -4.99 -0.44
CA ALA A 120 -1.85 -4.12 0.67
C ALA A 120 -0.69 -4.79 1.41
N ALA A 121 0.29 -4.00 1.83
CA ALA A 121 1.38 -4.50 2.66
C ALA A 121 1.96 -3.37 3.51
N LEU A 122 2.44 -3.76 4.69
CA LEU A 122 3.13 -2.87 5.61
C LEU A 122 4.20 -3.66 6.34
N ALA A 123 5.44 -3.25 6.16
CA ALA A 123 6.58 -3.68 6.95
C ALA A 123 6.87 -2.66 8.04
N VAL A 124 7.08 -3.13 9.25
CA VAL A 124 7.50 -2.31 10.39
C VAL A 124 8.65 -2.98 11.13
N ARG A 125 9.53 -2.18 11.73
CA ARG A 125 10.60 -2.74 12.56
C ARG A 125 10.02 -3.39 13.81
N SER A 126 10.48 -4.59 14.13
CA SER A 126 10.05 -5.36 15.30
C SER A 126 11.21 -6.17 15.86
N GLY A 127 11.77 -5.74 16.98
CA GLY A 127 12.92 -6.41 17.59
C GLY A 127 14.12 -6.47 16.64
N VAL A 128 14.59 -7.68 16.35
CA VAL A 128 15.76 -7.94 15.52
C VAL A 128 15.47 -8.00 14.02
N GLY A 129 14.19 -7.90 13.63
CA GLY A 129 13.78 -8.06 12.24
C GLY A 129 12.71 -7.05 11.81
N LEU A 130 12.01 -7.38 10.73
CA LEU A 130 10.85 -6.65 10.26
C LEU A 130 9.60 -7.53 10.41
N HIS A 131 8.51 -6.93 10.89
CA HIS A 131 7.19 -7.55 10.84
C HIS A 131 6.48 -7.08 9.57
N LEU A 132 6.22 -8.00 8.66
CA LEU A 132 5.53 -7.75 7.40
C LEU A 132 4.12 -8.31 7.49
N ARG A 133 3.11 -7.45 7.32
CA ARG A 133 1.71 -7.82 7.14
C ARG A 133 1.31 -7.59 5.68
N ALA A 134 0.53 -8.49 5.11
CA ALA A 134 0.10 -8.37 3.73
C ALA A 134 -1.31 -8.91 3.50
N GLU A 135 -1.98 -8.35 2.50
CA GLU A 135 -3.27 -8.81 2.01
C GLU A 135 -3.30 -8.77 0.49
N ILE A 136 -3.90 -9.80 -0.09
CA ILE A 136 -4.27 -9.86 -1.51
C ILE A 136 -5.79 -10.01 -1.61
N LEU A 137 -6.40 -9.32 -2.58
CA LEU A 137 -7.85 -9.25 -2.72
C LEU A 137 -8.28 -9.48 -4.17
N THR A 138 -9.53 -9.91 -4.37
CA THR A 138 -10.17 -9.77 -5.67
C THR A 138 -10.58 -8.32 -5.93
N GLU A 139 -10.73 -7.94 -7.20
CA GLU A 139 -11.07 -6.56 -7.59
C GLU A 139 -12.42 -6.08 -7.04
N ASP A 140 -13.35 -7.00 -6.83
CA ASP A 140 -14.65 -6.73 -6.19
C ASP A 140 -14.60 -6.76 -4.66
N GLY A 141 -13.46 -7.14 -4.06
CA GLY A 141 -13.29 -7.27 -2.62
C GLY A 141 -13.97 -8.50 -2.00
N ALA A 142 -14.57 -9.38 -2.81
CA ALA A 142 -15.33 -10.54 -2.32
C ALA A 142 -14.41 -11.58 -1.66
N GLU A 143 -13.19 -11.75 -2.16
CA GLU A 143 -12.19 -12.62 -1.55
C GLU A 143 -10.98 -11.82 -1.09
N CYS A 144 -10.47 -12.15 0.10
CA CYS A 144 -9.26 -11.60 0.67
C CYS A 144 -8.45 -12.72 1.34
N ARG A 145 -7.15 -12.70 1.12
CA ARG A 145 -6.19 -13.51 1.86
C ARG A 145 -5.23 -12.58 2.57
N SER A 146 -5.12 -12.76 3.88
CA SER A 146 -4.19 -12.01 4.73
C SER A 146 -3.16 -12.94 5.35
N GLY A 147 -2.01 -12.39 5.65
CA GLY A 147 -0.95 -13.11 6.35
C GLY A 147 0.12 -12.16 6.85
N GLU A 148 0.94 -12.69 7.74
CA GLU A 148 2.06 -11.94 8.32
C GLU A 148 3.28 -12.83 8.49
N ALA A 149 4.44 -12.22 8.59
CA ALA A 149 5.71 -12.90 8.86
C ALA A 149 6.69 -11.97 9.56
N MET A 150 7.48 -12.55 10.45
CA MET A 150 8.75 -11.96 10.90
C MET A 150 9.80 -12.23 9.83
N LEU A 151 10.40 -11.18 9.32
CA LEU A 151 11.47 -11.28 8.33
C LEU A 151 12.82 -11.24 9.06
N LEU A 152 13.43 -12.39 9.18
CA LEU A 152 14.72 -12.58 9.86
C LEU A 152 15.85 -12.86 8.86
N GLN A 153 15.50 -13.31 7.66
CA GLN A 153 16.43 -13.66 6.59
C GLN A 153 15.86 -13.35 5.21
N LYS A 154 16.75 -13.33 4.22
CA LYS A 154 16.36 -13.19 2.82
C LYS A 154 15.45 -14.35 2.40
N GLY A 155 14.37 -14.05 1.71
CA GLY A 155 13.37 -15.03 1.24
C GLY A 155 12.12 -15.13 2.10
N ASP A 156 12.10 -14.53 3.29
CA ASP A 156 10.92 -14.61 4.18
C ASP A 156 9.70 -13.87 3.61
N ALA A 157 9.92 -12.72 2.94
CA ALA A 157 8.85 -11.98 2.26
C ALA A 157 8.26 -12.77 1.08
N GLU A 158 9.12 -13.41 0.31
CA GLU A 158 8.74 -14.30 -0.80
C GLU A 158 7.99 -15.55 -0.28
N ALA A 159 8.40 -16.07 0.85
CA ALA A 159 7.70 -17.19 1.50
C ALA A 159 6.28 -16.78 1.94
N LEU A 160 6.12 -15.56 2.46
CA LEU A 160 4.79 -15.02 2.77
C LEU A 160 3.94 -14.90 1.51
N ALA A 161 4.48 -14.36 0.42
CA ALA A 161 3.79 -14.26 -0.86
C ALA A 161 3.27 -15.61 -1.35
N ARG A 162 4.13 -16.65 -1.32
CA ARG A 162 3.72 -18.01 -1.70
C ARG A 162 2.58 -18.54 -0.83
N ARG A 163 2.65 -18.38 0.50
CA ARG A 163 1.57 -18.81 1.40
C ARG A 163 0.23 -18.12 1.09
N LEU A 164 0.26 -16.83 0.75
CA LEU A 164 -0.95 -16.10 0.36
C LEU A 164 -1.56 -16.67 -0.92
N LEU A 165 -0.72 -16.94 -1.94
CA LEU A 165 -1.16 -17.52 -3.20
C LEU A 165 -1.65 -18.97 -3.04
N ASP A 166 -0.98 -19.79 -2.23
CA ASP A 166 -1.38 -21.17 -1.98
C ASP A 166 -2.76 -21.25 -1.32
N GLY A 167 -3.08 -20.33 -0.43
CA GLY A 167 -4.40 -20.22 0.19
C GLY A 167 -5.47 -19.54 -0.67
N ALA A 168 -5.11 -18.97 -1.83
CA ALA A 168 -6.02 -18.23 -2.69
C ALA A 168 -6.80 -19.15 -3.65
N SER A 169 -8.05 -18.75 -3.96
CA SER A 169 -8.81 -19.39 -5.03
C SER A 169 -8.14 -19.23 -6.40
N PRO A 170 -8.47 -20.05 -7.39
CA PRO A 170 -7.97 -19.85 -8.76
C PRO A 170 -8.26 -18.44 -9.31
N ARG A 171 -9.42 -17.88 -8.97
CA ARG A 171 -9.81 -16.52 -9.37
C ARG A 171 -8.90 -15.44 -8.77
N LEU A 172 -8.62 -15.53 -7.48
CA LEU A 172 -7.75 -14.57 -6.81
C LEU A 172 -6.31 -14.74 -7.28
N ARG A 173 -5.83 -15.99 -7.39
CA ARG A 173 -4.48 -16.30 -7.85
C ARG A 173 -4.19 -15.76 -9.25
N ALA A 174 -5.16 -15.83 -10.17
CA ALA A 174 -5.03 -15.37 -11.54
C ALA A 174 -4.72 -13.87 -11.66
N LEU A 175 -4.98 -13.06 -10.63
CA LEU A 175 -4.63 -11.63 -10.59
C LEU A 175 -3.14 -11.39 -10.31
N PHE A 176 -2.41 -12.42 -9.90
CA PHE A 176 -1.02 -12.35 -9.43
C PHE A 176 -0.06 -13.27 -10.21
N THR A 177 -0.54 -14.07 -11.13
CA THR A 177 0.29 -14.82 -12.05
C THR A 177 0.74 -13.92 -13.19
N GLY A 178 1.54 -12.96 -12.86
CA GLY A 178 2.36 -12.23 -13.83
C GLY A 178 3.50 -13.10 -14.26
N ALA A 179 3.14 -13.93 -15.11
CA ALA A 179 4.08 -14.67 -15.94
C ALA A 179 4.50 -15.45 -16.52
#